data_5024c2312472d0c7b53f7c099723fe2a
#
_entry.id   5024c2312472d0c7b53f7c099723fe2a
#
_cell.length_a   1.000
_cell.length_b   1.000
_cell.length_c   1.000
_cell.angle_alpha   90.00
_cell.angle_beta   90.00
_cell.angle_gamma   90.00
#
_symmetry.space_group_name_H-M   'P 1'
#
loop_
_entity.id
_entity.type
_entity.pdbx_description
1 polymer ?
#
loop_
_entity_poly.entity_id
_entity_poly.type
_entity_poly.pdbx_seq_one_letter_code
_entity_poly.pdbx_strand_id
1 'polypeptide(L)'
;MSNQAGISKHFDRIIQELERTLAAIPEVEAEALVQQILSARQVFVAGAGRSGLMAKALAMRLMQLGLKAYVVGETVTPRAGKGDLLIIASGSGETQGLVLMAEKAQQAEVTIVAVTIFPESTIGQKSALTVKLPGSPKDPADHNQYETVQPMGSLFEQTVLLFFDGLMLRLMEHRGGDSAAMFTNHANLE
;
A
#
# COMPACT_ATOMS: atom_id res chain seq x y z
N MET A 1 34.08 -17.42 -22.30
CA MET A 1 33.07 -16.40 -21.96
C MET A 1 32.21 -16.97 -20.83
N SER A 2 32.44 -16.56 -19.59
CA SER A 2 31.76 -17.10 -18.42
C SER A 2 30.28 -16.69 -18.47
N ASN A 3 29.44 -17.69 -18.57
CA ASN A 3 27.98 -17.53 -18.44
C ASN A 3 27.72 -17.10 -16.98
N GLN A 4 27.67 -15.79 -16.69
CA GLN A 4 27.30 -15.25 -15.38
C GLN A 4 25.81 -15.48 -15.15
N ALA A 5 25.44 -16.73 -14.90
CA ALA A 5 24.14 -17.11 -14.34
C ALA A 5 24.17 -16.86 -12.82
N GLY A 6 24.49 -15.64 -12.39
CA GLY A 6 24.53 -15.25 -10.99
C GLY A 6 23.24 -14.56 -10.55
N ILE A 7 23.06 -14.39 -9.25
CA ILE A 7 21.93 -13.70 -8.63
C ILE A 7 21.76 -12.27 -9.16
N SER A 8 22.86 -11.61 -9.56
CA SER A 8 22.85 -10.26 -10.14
C SER A 8 21.89 -10.10 -11.33
N LYS A 9 21.82 -11.11 -12.21
CA LYS A 9 20.89 -11.13 -13.34
C LYS A 9 19.41 -11.07 -12.89
N HIS A 10 19.11 -11.66 -11.75
CA HIS A 10 17.75 -11.60 -11.19
C HIS A 10 17.45 -10.24 -10.59
N PHE A 11 18.43 -9.59 -9.96
CA PHE A 11 18.28 -8.21 -9.48
C PHE A 11 18.02 -7.24 -10.63
N ASP A 12 18.77 -7.33 -11.73
CA ASP A 12 18.55 -6.48 -12.90
C ASP A 12 17.12 -6.62 -13.46
N ARG A 13 16.62 -7.87 -13.54
CA ARG A 13 15.26 -8.13 -13.99
C ARG A 13 14.20 -7.57 -13.04
N ILE A 14 14.38 -7.75 -11.74
CA ILE A 14 13.47 -7.21 -10.71
C ILE A 14 13.42 -5.69 -10.81
N ILE A 15 14.57 -5.01 -10.93
CA ILE A 15 14.66 -3.56 -11.05
C ILE A 15 13.93 -3.07 -12.30
N GLN A 16 14.15 -3.70 -13.46
CA GLN A 16 13.48 -3.34 -14.71
C GLN A 16 11.95 -3.51 -14.61
N GLU A 17 11.47 -4.57 -13.97
CA GLU A 17 10.03 -4.77 -13.76
C GLU A 17 9.45 -3.70 -12.83
N LEU A 18 10.14 -3.36 -11.75
CA LEU A 18 9.73 -2.31 -10.82
C LEU A 18 9.71 -0.93 -11.48
N GLU A 19 10.73 -0.57 -12.23
CA GLU A 19 10.79 0.69 -12.99
C GLU A 19 9.59 0.83 -13.92
N ARG A 20 9.31 -0.20 -14.73
CA ARG A 20 8.14 -0.23 -15.63
C ARG A 20 6.84 -0.11 -14.87
N THR A 21 6.72 -0.79 -13.73
CA THR A 21 5.49 -0.82 -12.94
C THR A 21 5.24 0.51 -12.25
N LEU A 22 6.26 1.10 -11.64
CA LEU A 22 6.16 2.41 -10.98
C LEU A 22 5.82 3.52 -11.96
N ALA A 23 6.41 3.51 -13.16
CA ALA A 23 6.12 4.49 -14.22
C ALA A 23 4.67 4.43 -14.73
N ALA A 24 3.97 3.32 -14.50
CA ALA A 24 2.58 3.13 -14.93
C ALA A 24 1.55 3.39 -13.81
N ILE A 25 1.98 3.84 -12.63
CA ILE A 25 1.06 4.21 -11.53
C ILE A 25 0.37 5.54 -11.90
N PRO A 26 -0.97 5.60 -11.81
CA PRO A 26 -1.70 6.84 -12.08
C PRO A 26 -1.39 7.92 -11.04
N GLU A 27 -0.81 9.03 -11.47
CA GLU A 27 -0.37 10.10 -10.58
C GLU A 27 -1.53 10.84 -9.93
N VAL A 28 -2.67 10.96 -10.64
CA VAL A 28 -3.86 11.67 -10.12
C VAL A 28 -4.42 10.94 -8.91
N GLU A 29 -4.55 9.62 -8.96
CA GLU A 29 -5.04 8.80 -7.86
C GLU A 29 -4.03 8.72 -6.72
N ALA A 30 -2.73 8.71 -7.04
CA ALA A 30 -1.66 8.74 -6.05
C ALA A 30 -1.68 10.05 -5.24
N GLU A 31 -1.78 11.20 -5.92
CA GLU A 31 -1.89 12.51 -5.27
C GLU A 31 -3.22 12.65 -4.49
N ALA A 32 -4.32 12.10 -5.01
CA ALA A 32 -5.58 12.06 -4.30
C ALA A 32 -5.47 11.28 -2.98
N LEU A 33 -4.71 10.17 -2.95
CA LEU A 33 -4.45 9.43 -1.71
C LEU A 33 -3.61 10.26 -0.72
N VAL A 34 -2.62 11.02 -1.20
CA VAL A 34 -1.86 11.97 -0.35
C VAL A 34 -2.82 12.96 0.34
N GLN A 35 -3.75 13.56 -0.41
CA GLN A 35 -4.72 14.50 0.15
C GLN A 35 -5.69 13.84 1.15
N GLN A 36 -6.11 12.59 0.89
CA GLN A 36 -6.92 11.83 1.83
C GLN A 36 -6.17 11.58 3.15
N ILE A 37 -4.89 11.22 3.08
CA ILE A 37 -4.06 11.01 4.28
C ILE A 37 -3.91 12.32 5.07
N LEU A 38 -3.62 13.43 4.40
CA LEU A 38 -3.44 14.74 5.03
C LEU A 38 -4.71 15.26 5.72
N SER A 39 -5.88 14.95 5.17
CA SER A 39 -7.17 15.39 5.69
C SER A 39 -7.77 14.45 6.73
N ALA A 40 -7.28 13.22 6.83
CA ALA A 40 -7.80 12.21 7.73
C ALA A 40 -7.51 12.54 9.20
N ARG A 41 -8.49 12.31 10.07
CA ARG A 41 -8.34 12.41 11.51
C ARG A 41 -7.41 11.33 12.07
N GLN A 42 -7.51 10.12 11.53
CA GLN A 42 -6.68 8.95 11.80
C GLN A 42 -6.61 8.10 10.52
N VAL A 43 -5.49 7.42 10.33
CA VAL A 43 -5.28 6.50 9.20
C VAL A 43 -5.18 5.07 9.72
N PHE A 44 -5.99 4.20 9.18
CA PHE A 44 -5.94 2.77 9.41
C PHE A 44 -5.39 2.08 8.16
N VAL A 45 -4.56 1.08 8.34
CA VAL A 45 -4.03 0.29 7.22
C VAL A 45 -4.39 -1.18 7.39
N ALA A 46 -4.64 -1.86 6.28
CA ALA A 46 -4.94 -3.28 6.26
C ALA A 46 -4.35 -3.95 5.02
N GLY A 47 -4.05 -5.23 5.15
CA GLY A 47 -3.58 -6.09 4.09
C GLY A 47 -3.37 -7.50 4.61
N ALA A 48 -3.28 -8.48 3.72
CA ALA A 48 -3.03 -9.88 4.07
C ALA A 48 -1.66 -10.34 3.55
N GLY A 49 -0.99 -11.23 4.29
CA GLY A 49 0.31 -11.77 3.91
C GLY A 49 1.36 -10.66 3.72
N ARG A 50 2.17 -10.77 2.65
CA ARG A 50 3.24 -9.78 2.36
C ARG A 50 2.68 -8.39 2.09
N SER A 51 1.53 -8.24 1.42
CA SER A 51 0.86 -6.93 1.27
C SER A 51 0.54 -6.30 2.63
N GLY A 52 0.15 -7.11 3.62
CA GLY A 52 -0.07 -6.65 5.00
C GLY A 52 1.23 -6.17 5.67
N LEU A 53 2.38 -6.81 5.40
CA LEU A 53 3.68 -6.33 5.89
C LEU A 53 4.02 -4.96 5.30
N MET A 54 3.73 -4.72 4.01
CA MET A 54 3.95 -3.42 3.37
C MET A 54 3.01 -2.35 3.94
N ALA A 55 1.75 -2.70 4.21
CA ALA A 55 0.81 -1.81 4.90
C ALA A 55 1.29 -1.44 6.32
N LYS A 56 1.85 -2.39 7.07
CA LYS A 56 2.47 -2.13 8.38
C LYS A 56 3.67 -1.18 8.27
N ALA A 57 4.51 -1.34 7.23
CA ALA A 57 5.62 -0.44 6.96
C ALA A 57 5.11 1.01 6.74
N LEU A 58 4.02 1.19 5.97
CA LEU A 58 3.39 2.50 5.80
C LEU A 58 2.91 3.07 7.15
N ALA A 59 2.19 2.28 7.96
CA ALA A 59 1.68 2.74 9.25
C ALA A 59 2.81 3.24 10.16
N MET A 60 3.93 2.52 10.21
CA MET A 60 5.11 2.94 10.96
C MET A 60 5.65 4.29 10.47
N ARG A 61 5.79 4.47 9.16
CA ARG A 61 6.27 5.73 8.58
C ARG A 61 5.30 6.90 8.82
N LEU A 62 4.00 6.68 8.69
CA LEU A 62 2.99 7.70 8.99
C LEU A 62 3.06 8.13 10.47
N MET A 63 3.23 7.17 11.39
CA MET A 63 3.42 7.45 12.82
C MET A 63 4.69 8.26 13.06
N GLN A 64 5.81 7.89 12.44
CA GLN A 64 7.07 8.65 12.53
C GLN A 64 6.93 10.07 11.96
N LEU A 65 6.09 10.27 10.94
CA LEU A 65 5.75 11.61 10.42
C LEU A 65 4.81 12.40 11.35
N GLY A 66 4.39 11.82 12.49
CA GLY A 66 3.51 12.45 13.47
C GLY A 66 2.02 12.34 13.15
N LEU A 67 1.64 11.42 12.24
CA LEU A 67 0.25 11.11 11.96
C LEU A 67 -0.27 10.01 12.88
N LYS A 68 -1.56 10.03 13.21
CA LYS A 68 -2.21 8.95 13.95
C LYS A 68 -2.48 7.79 12.99
N ALA A 69 -1.59 6.80 12.99
CA ALA A 69 -1.66 5.64 12.12
C ALA A 69 -1.76 4.34 12.90
N TYR A 70 -2.61 3.43 12.44
CA TYR A 70 -2.92 2.17 13.11
C TYR A 70 -3.02 1.03 12.11
N VAL A 71 -2.60 -0.16 12.53
CA VAL A 71 -2.79 -1.39 11.77
C VAL A 71 -4.04 -2.10 12.27
N VAL A 72 -4.99 -2.38 11.37
CA VAL A 72 -6.21 -3.10 11.77
C VAL A 72 -5.87 -4.51 12.22
N GLY A 73 -6.39 -4.89 13.40
CA GLY A 73 -6.13 -6.19 14.03
C GLY A 73 -5.03 -6.19 15.08
N GLU A 74 -4.28 -5.09 15.25
CA GLU A 74 -3.37 -4.94 16.38
C GLU A 74 -4.15 -4.67 17.68
N THR A 75 -3.60 -5.13 18.82
CA THR A 75 -4.27 -5.07 20.13
C THR A 75 -4.68 -3.66 20.55
N VAL A 76 -3.92 -2.65 20.14
CA VAL A 76 -4.14 -1.24 20.50
C VAL A 76 -4.85 -0.44 19.40
N THR A 77 -5.44 -1.11 18.40
CA THR A 77 -6.17 -0.43 17.32
C THR A 77 -7.44 0.23 17.89
N PRO A 78 -7.59 1.57 17.80
CA PRO A 78 -8.76 2.26 18.31
C PRO A 78 -9.98 2.06 17.41
N ARG A 79 -11.14 2.52 17.88
CA ARG A 79 -12.35 2.57 17.07
C ARG A 79 -12.20 3.54 15.90
N ALA A 80 -12.53 3.08 14.69
CA ALA A 80 -12.62 3.90 13.49
C ALA A 80 -14.04 4.46 13.30
N GLY A 81 -14.18 5.60 12.63
CA GLY A 81 -15.46 6.25 12.32
C GLY A 81 -15.32 7.37 11.29
N LYS A 82 -16.37 8.17 11.18
CA LYS A 82 -16.41 9.29 10.23
C LYS A 82 -15.22 10.25 10.37
N GLY A 83 -14.63 10.60 9.24
CA GLY A 83 -13.42 11.42 9.17
C GLY A 83 -12.10 10.63 9.31
N ASP A 84 -12.18 9.31 9.50
CA ASP A 84 -11.02 8.43 9.45
C ASP A 84 -10.84 7.81 8.06
N LEU A 85 -9.63 7.38 7.75
CA LEU A 85 -9.24 6.76 6.48
C LEU A 85 -8.81 5.31 6.73
N LEU A 86 -9.30 4.38 5.90
CA LEU A 86 -8.82 3.00 5.84
C LEU A 86 -8.16 2.76 4.47
N ILE A 87 -6.87 2.45 4.47
CA ILE A 87 -6.11 2.05 3.28
C ILE A 87 -6.00 0.53 3.27
N ILE A 88 -6.53 -0.13 2.24
CA ILE A 88 -6.48 -1.58 2.07
C ILE A 88 -5.55 -1.92 0.91
N ALA A 89 -4.43 -2.60 1.19
CA ALA A 89 -3.52 -3.15 0.18
C ALA A 89 -3.89 -4.61 -0.12
N SER A 90 -4.44 -4.86 -1.29
CA SER A 90 -4.87 -6.20 -1.73
C SER A 90 -4.72 -6.36 -3.24
N GLY A 91 -3.80 -7.23 -3.68
CA GLY A 91 -3.57 -7.46 -5.11
C GLY A 91 -4.83 -7.91 -5.85
N SER A 92 -5.55 -8.90 -5.34
CA SER A 92 -6.82 -9.37 -5.94
C SER A 92 -8.01 -8.46 -5.64
N GLY A 93 -7.99 -7.73 -4.54
CA GLY A 93 -9.16 -7.00 -4.04
C GLY A 93 -10.33 -7.89 -3.58
N GLU A 94 -10.10 -9.23 -3.46
CA GLU A 94 -11.13 -10.24 -3.17
C GLU A 94 -10.86 -11.03 -1.88
N THR A 95 -9.79 -10.70 -1.14
CA THR A 95 -9.48 -11.41 0.11
C THR A 95 -10.63 -11.26 1.11
N GLN A 96 -11.33 -12.35 1.43
CA GLN A 96 -12.57 -12.33 2.24
C GLN A 96 -12.48 -11.53 3.53
N GLY A 97 -11.41 -11.71 4.32
CA GLY A 97 -11.22 -10.96 5.56
C GLY A 97 -11.12 -9.45 5.35
N LEU A 98 -10.51 -9.01 4.23
CA LEU A 98 -10.39 -7.61 3.85
C LEU A 98 -11.71 -7.06 3.28
N VAL A 99 -12.47 -7.88 2.54
CA VAL A 99 -13.82 -7.52 2.07
C VAL A 99 -14.75 -7.25 3.24
N LEU A 100 -14.79 -8.15 4.24
CA LEU A 100 -15.57 -7.95 5.47
C LEU A 100 -15.12 -6.71 6.25
N MET A 101 -13.83 -6.41 6.24
CA MET A 101 -13.29 -5.20 6.87
C MET A 101 -13.76 -3.93 6.14
N ALA A 102 -13.76 -3.94 4.80
CA ALA A 102 -14.29 -2.84 4.00
C ALA A 102 -15.79 -2.62 4.26
N GLU A 103 -16.58 -3.68 4.37
CA GLU A 103 -18.01 -3.59 4.71
C GLU A 103 -18.26 -2.96 6.08
N LYS A 104 -17.49 -3.38 7.09
CA LYS A 104 -17.57 -2.78 8.42
C LYS A 104 -17.14 -1.31 8.43
N ALA A 105 -16.12 -0.96 7.63
CA ALA A 105 -15.66 0.41 7.50
C ALA A 105 -16.72 1.30 6.84
N GLN A 106 -17.41 0.82 5.81
CA GLN A 106 -18.56 1.54 5.21
C GLN A 106 -19.67 1.79 6.23
N GLN A 107 -20.05 0.76 7.02
CA GLN A 107 -21.06 0.90 8.07
C GLN A 107 -20.66 1.91 9.16
N ALA A 108 -19.35 2.08 9.39
CA ALA A 108 -18.80 3.04 10.33
C ALA A 108 -18.53 4.44 9.70
N GLU A 109 -18.92 4.67 8.47
CA GLU A 109 -18.68 5.90 7.70
C GLU A 109 -17.17 6.25 7.57
N VAL A 110 -16.31 5.24 7.57
CA VAL A 110 -14.86 5.40 7.33
C VAL A 110 -14.63 5.54 5.81
N THR A 111 -13.83 6.50 5.41
CA THR A 111 -13.39 6.61 4.00
C THR A 111 -12.44 5.45 3.68
N ILE A 112 -12.72 4.71 2.60
CA ILE A 112 -11.92 3.56 2.18
C ILE A 112 -11.14 3.93 0.92
N VAL A 113 -9.84 3.59 0.92
CA VAL A 113 -8.99 3.61 -0.27
C VAL A 113 -8.45 2.22 -0.52
N ALA A 114 -8.65 1.71 -1.74
CA ALA A 114 -8.05 0.47 -2.20
C ALA A 114 -6.76 0.74 -2.95
N VAL A 115 -5.72 -0.04 -2.63
CA VAL A 115 -4.49 -0.15 -3.41
C VAL A 115 -4.47 -1.58 -3.97
N THR A 116 -4.72 -1.74 -5.28
CA THR A 116 -5.01 -3.05 -5.88
C THR A 116 -4.57 -3.14 -7.34
N ILE A 117 -4.47 -4.36 -7.86
CA ILE A 117 -4.29 -4.62 -9.30
C ILE A 117 -5.63 -4.42 -10.04
N PHE A 118 -6.76 -4.74 -9.38
CA PHE A 118 -8.10 -4.80 -9.97
C PHE A 118 -9.05 -3.76 -9.34
N PRO A 119 -9.15 -2.56 -9.92
CA PRO A 119 -10.08 -1.52 -9.43
C PRO A 119 -11.54 -1.97 -9.41
N GLU A 120 -11.92 -2.89 -10.30
CA GLU A 120 -13.26 -3.48 -10.42
C GLU A 120 -13.58 -4.55 -9.37
N SER A 121 -12.60 -4.92 -8.53
CA SER A 121 -12.77 -5.91 -7.46
C SER A 121 -13.77 -5.46 -6.40
N THR A 122 -14.22 -6.40 -5.57
CA THR A 122 -15.17 -6.12 -4.47
C THR A 122 -14.68 -5.00 -3.53
N ILE A 123 -13.39 -5.01 -3.16
CA ILE A 123 -12.82 -3.94 -2.32
C ILE A 123 -12.73 -2.64 -3.11
N GLY A 124 -12.34 -2.68 -4.39
CA GLY A 124 -12.28 -1.50 -5.25
C GLY A 124 -13.63 -0.80 -5.37
N GLN A 125 -14.71 -1.56 -5.63
CA GLN A 125 -16.08 -1.04 -5.73
C GLN A 125 -16.62 -0.45 -4.42
N LYS A 126 -16.12 -0.92 -3.27
CA LYS A 126 -16.49 -0.39 -1.94
C LYS A 126 -15.66 0.83 -1.53
N SER A 127 -14.65 1.20 -2.29
CA SER A 127 -13.71 2.26 -1.96
C SER A 127 -14.12 3.60 -2.57
N ALA A 128 -13.90 4.68 -1.85
CA ALA A 128 -14.11 6.05 -2.35
C ALA A 128 -13.03 6.44 -3.37
N LEU A 129 -11.85 5.83 -3.27
CA LEU A 129 -10.73 6.00 -4.17
C LEU A 129 -10.04 4.65 -4.37
N THR A 130 -9.64 4.36 -5.60
CA THR A 130 -8.83 3.17 -5.91
C THR A 130 -7.57 3.60 -6.63
N VAL A 131 -6.43 3.25 -6.07
CA VAL A 131 -5.13 3.39 -6.73
C VAL A 131 -4.77 2.06 -7.38
N LYS A 132 -4.75 2.06 -8.70
CA LYS A 132 -4.34 0.88 -9.47
C LYS A 132 -2.83 0.76 -9.48
N LEU A 133 -2.30 -0.32 -8.92
CA LEU A 133 -0.90 -0.70 -9.09
C LEU A 133 -0.82 -1.83 -10.09
N PRO A 134 -0.12 -1.65 -11.23
CA PRO A 134 0.09 -2.74 -12.16
C PRO A 134 0.81 -3.90 -11.49
N GLY A 135 0.47 -5.13 -11.86
CA GLY A 135 1.08 -6.31 -11.27
C GLY A 135 0.45 -7.59 -11.79
N SER A 136 1.02 -8.73 -11.42
CA SER A 136 0.47 -10.04 -11.69
C SER A 136 -0.23 -10.58 -10.45
N PRO A 137 -1.44 -11.15 -10.58
CA PRO A 137 -2.13 -11.80 -9.47
C PRO A 137 -1.38 -13.06 -9.01
N LYS A 138 -1.71 -13.53 -7.80
CA LYS A 138 -1.14 -14.78 -7.26
C LYS A 138 -1.67 -16.01 -7.98
N ASP A 139 -2.92 -15.96 -8.42
CA ASP A 139 -3.57 -17.03 -9.15
C ASP A 139 -3.35 -16.84 -10.65
N PRO A 140 -2.70 -17.79 -11.33
CA PRO A 140 -2.52 -17.74 -12.77
C PRO A 140 -3.83 -17.80 -13.58
N ALA A 141 -4.92 -18.27 -12.97
CA ALA A 141 -6.24 -18.27 -13.58
C ALA A 141 -6.89 -16.88 -13.65
N ASP A 142 -6.42 -15.93 -12.84
CA ASP A 142 -6.79 -14.52 -12.96
C ASP A 142 -6.09 -13.94 -14.19
N HIS A 143 -6.79 -13.89 -15.32
CA HIS A 143 -6.29 -13.47 -16.63
C HIS A 143 -5.81 -12.03 -16.63
N ASN A 144 -4.63 -11.77 -16.07
CA ASN A 144 -3.91 -10.52 -16.18
C ASN A 144 -2.67 -10.73 -17.05
N GLN A 145 -2.57 -9.97 -18.15
CA GLN A 145 -1.46 -10.04 -19.09
C GLN A 145 -0.17 -9.33 -18.61
N TYR A 146 -0.08 -9.01 -17.32
CA TYR A 146 1.12 -8.34 -16.80
C TYR A 146 2.23 -9.36 -16.54
N GLU A 147 3.13 -9.49 -17.51
CA GLU A 147 4.24 -10.45 -17.44
C GLU A 147 5.25 -10.07 -16.36
N THR A 148 5.63 -11.05 -15.54
CA THR A 148 6.68 -10.94 -14.53
C THR A 148 7.45 -12.25 -14.40
N VAL A 149 8.73 -12.16 -14.09
CA VAL A 149 9.54 -13.34 -13.72
C VAL A 149 9.44 -13.65 -12.23
N GLN A 150 8.81 -12.78 -11.47
CA GLN A 150 8.71 -12.90 -10.03
C GLN A 150 7.54 -13.82 -9.65
N PRO A 151 7.72 -14.73 -8.67
CA PRO A 151 6.70 -15.70 -8.31
C PRO A 151 5.55 -15.03 -7.55
N MET A 152 4.36 -15.60 -7.66
CA MET A 152 3.18 -15.20 -6.90
C MET A 152 2.83 -13.72 -7.13
N GLY A 153 2.50 -12.97 -6.09
CA GLY A 153 2.27 -11.53 -6.13
C GLY A 153 3.49 -10.66 -5.79
N SER A 154 4.72 -11.20 -5.93
CA SER A 154 5.94 -10.50 -5.47
C SER A 154 6.12 -9.13 -6.11
N LEU A 155 5.86 -8.98 -7.41
CA LEU A 155 5.96 -7.70 -8.09
C LEU A 155 4.98 -6.68 -7.49
N PHE A 156 3.72 -7.06 -7.29
CA PHE A 156 2.73 -6.18 -6.67
C PHE A 156 3.15 -5.77 -5.25
N GLU A 157 3.60 -6.72 -4.44
CA GLU A 157 3.97 -6.48 -3.05
C GLU A 157 5.17 -5.53 -2.92
N GLN A 158 6.17 -5.67 -3.78
CA GLN A 158 7.31 -4.72 -3.86
C GLN A 158 6.88 -3.35 -4.39
N THR A 159 6.00 -3.32 -5.39
CA THR A 159 5.45 -2.07 -5.92
C THR A 159 4.65 -1.33 -4.84
N VAL A 160 3.85 -2.04 -4.02
CA VAL A 160 3.14 -1.45 -2.87
C VAL A 160 4.11 -0.78 -1.90
N LEU A 161 5.23 -1.43 -1.56
CA LEU A 161 6.23 -0.85 -0.66
C LEU A 161 6.80 0.44 -1.25
N LEU A 162 7.30 0.39 -2.49
CA LEU A 162 7.92 1.55 -3.13
C LEU A 162 6.91 2.68 -3.38
N PHE A 163 5.68 2.34 -3.72
CA PHE A 163 4.59 3.31 -3.84
C PHE A 163 4.33 4.02 -2.50
N PHE A 164 4.27 3.28 -1.40
CA PHE A 164 4.10 3.85 -0.07
C PHE A 164 5.29 4.70 0.36
N ASP A 165 6.51 4.32 0.01
CA ASP A 165 7.70 5.16 0.25
C ASP A 165 7.65 6.45 -0.58
N GLY A 166 7.19 6.39 -1.84
CA GLY A 166 6.93 7.57 -2.65
C GLY A 166 5.86 8.50 -2.05
N LEU A 167 4.75 7.93 -1.54
CA LEU A 167 3.75 8.69 -0.80
C LEU A 167 4.35 9.38 0.44
N MET A 168 5.23 8.69 1.16
CA MET A 168 5.89 9.28 2.34
C MET A 168 6.74 10.49 1.98
N LEU A 169 7.52 10.42 0.91
CA LEU A 169 8.30 11.56 0.42
C LEU A 169 7.39 12.75 0.10
N ARG A 170 6.27 12.49 -0.59
CA ARG A 170 5.30 13.52 -0.94
C ARG A 170 4.60 14.12 0.28
N LEU A 171 4.25 13.30 1.27
CA LEU A 171 3.70 13.77 2.56
C LEU A 171 4.70 14.63 3.34
N MET A 172 5.99 14.29 3.31
CA MET A 172 7.05 15.10 3.93
C MET A 172 7.15 16.48 3.27
N GLU A 173 7.07 16.58 1.95
CA GLU A 173 7.04 17.86 1.23
C GLU A 173 5.87 18.74 1.69
N HIS A 174 4.66 18.16 1.77
CA HIS A 174 3.46 18.90 2.22
C HIS A 174 3.53 19.37 3.67
N ARG A 175 4.15 18.60 4.54
CA ARG A 175 4.23 18.90 5.98
C ARG A 175 5.48 19.70 6.39
N GLY A 176 6.43 19.88 5.46
CA GLY A 176 7.70 20.53 5.76
C GLY A 176 8.58 19.70 6.71
N GLY A 177 8.39 18.38 6.75
CA GLY A 177 9.16 17.45 7.59
C GLY A 177 10.43 16.96 6.89
N ASP A 178 11.45 16.62 7.68
CA ASP A 178 12.65 15.95 7.23
C ASP A 178 12.90 14.65 8.03
N SER A 179 13.93 13.91 7.66
CA SER A 179 14.31 12.68 8.37
C SER A 179 14.68 12.92 9.83
N ALA A 180 15.20 14.08 10.19
CA ALA A 180 15.54 14.41 11.58
C ALA A 180 14.28 14.60 12.42
N ALA A 181 13.27 15.28 11.87
CA ALA A 181 11.97 15.42 12.52
C ALA A 181 11.26 14.07 12.71
N MET A 182 11.32 13.18 11.73
CA MET A 182 10.78 11.82 11.83
C MET A 182 11.51 10.99 12.90
N PHE A 183 12.83 11.19 13.06
CA PHE A 183 13.62 10.47 14.05
C PHE A 183 13.19 10.77 15.49
N THR A 184 12.63 11.95 15.77
CA THR A 184 12.11 12.27 17.12
C THR A 184 10.94 11.40 17.55
N ASN A 185 10.21 10.81 16.59
CA ASN A 185 9.11 9.88 16.81
C ASN A 185 9.52 8.41 16.61
N HIS A 186 10.82 8.13 16.42
CA HIS A 186 11.32 6.77 16.30
C HIS A 186 11.25 6.06 17.67
N ALA A 187 10.92 4.76 17.65
CA ALA A 187 10.90 3.93 18.87
C ALA A 187 12.27 3.99 19.56
N ASN A 188 12.27 4.17 20.88
CA ASN A 188 13.47 4.33 21.68
C ASN A 188 13.60 3.31 22.83
N LEU A 189 12.74 2.30 22.85
CA LEU A 189 12.74 1.24 23.87
C LEU A 189 13.26 -0.10 23.34
N GLU A 190 13.75 -0.14 22.10
CA GLU A 190 14.30 -1.34 21.45
C GLU A 190 15.73 -1.10 20.95
#